data_87dc16ea9e8ffd955943cab35cf0d908
#
_entry.id   87dc16ea9e8ffd955943cab35cf0d908
#
_cell.length_a   1.000
_cell.length_b   1.000
_cell.length_c   1.000
_cell.angle_alpha   90.00
_cell.angle_beta   90.00
_cell.angle_gamma   90.00
#
_symmetry.space_group_name_H-M   'P 1'
#
loop_
_entity.id
_entity.type
_entity.pdbx_description
1 polymer ?
#
loop_
_entity_poly.entity_id
_entity_poly.type
_entity_poly.pdbx_seq_one_letter_code
_entity_poly.pdbx_strand_id
1 'polypeptide(L)'
;MSGWRAGLVALAVGGVFLAAGWALTRDDGPVDPTSTTVDPGDADVTLACPFAFEFVCDQLAARYQAAHVTYRPGADIPDGTVVIAPMADFPTGLAATPFARSPIAIAIWQERSPALLRGCDITIACLIDQAGVAWSDLGGPVSWGAVTLGLADPAEGITDLEAWRLFVEAGVNAGTGDDVRLKAPDDGRLMADLVLFPSRADVVVTSEVAIASQLQNAIQRAGRLAVFYPDPTPFLSIGAFGEGRAAGNLIADLTTQELQALLGSLGLRPLTGEAQDLIDGLGSPGAELASVDVAEKETLVQAWNQLVGG
;
A
#
# COMPACT_ATOMS: atom_id res chain seq x y z
N MET A 1 16.65 17.47 -63.54
CA MET A 1 15.54 16.83 -64.25
C MET A 1 14.73 16.07 -63.20
N SER A 2 13.40 16.35 -63.11
CA SER A 2 12.33 15.74 -62.34
C SER A 2 12.61 15.54 -60.82
N GLY A 3 12.08 16.21 -59.86
CA GLY A 3 10.76 16.81 -59.69
C GLY A 3 9.76 15.80 -59.18
N TRP A 4 9.68 15.58 -57.81
CA TRP A 4 8.50 14.93 -57.21
C TRP A 4 8.06 15.72 -55.96
N ARG A 5 6.85 16.25 -56.10
CA ARG A 5 6.13 17.00 -55.10
C ARG A 5 5.52 15.99 -54.09
N ALA A 6 5.81 16.15 -52.82
CA ALA A 6 5.14 15.49 -51.73
C ALA A 6 3.82 16.20 -51.45
N GLY A 7 2.70 15.50 -51.63
CA GLY A 7 1.38 15.96 -51.25
C GLY A 7 1.11 15.70 -49.77
N LEU A 8 0.77 16.75 -49.01
CA LEU A 8 0.21 16.70 -47.68
C LEU A 8 -1.24 16.22 -47.77
N VAL A 9 -1.54 15.08 -47.20
CA VAL A 9 -2.91 14.63 -46.91
C VAL A 9 -3.18 14.88 -45.43
N ALA A 10 -3.96 15.91 -45.15
CA ALA A 10 -4.53 16.15 -43.84
C ALA A 10 -5.77 15.26 -43.67
N LEU A 11 -5.67 14.22 -42.82
CA LEU A 11 -6.81 13.44 -42.37
C LEU A 11 -7.39 14.09 -41.10
N ALA A 12 -8.50 14.80 -41.30
CA ALA A 12 -9.35 15.24 -40.20
C ALA A 12 -10.20 14.04 -39.74
N VAL A 13 -9.86 13.44 -38.59
CA VAL A 13 -10.71 12.44 -37.94
C VAL A 13 -11.66 13.18 -37.01
N GLY A 14 -12.89 13.39 -37.49
CA GLY A 14 -14.00 13.87 -36.68
C GLY A 14 -14.48 12.73 -35.78
N GLY A 15 -14.28 12.87 -34.47
CA GLY A 15 -14.82 11.98 -33.46
C GLY A 15 -16.31 12.23 -33.26
N VAL A 16 -17.13 11.31 -33.72
CA VAL A 16 -18.56 11.24 -33.37
C VAL A 16 -18.68 10.48 -32.04
N PHE A 17 -18.94 11.20 -30.95
CA PHE A 17 -19.35 10.58 -29.69
C PHE A 17 -20.80 10.07 -29.84
N LEU A 18 -20.95 8.78 -30.03
CA LEU A 18 -22.23 8.09 -29.85
C LEU A 18 -22.44 7.83 -28.36
N ALA A 19 -23.26 8.68 -27.73
CA ALA A 19 -23.82 8.39 -26.42
C ALA A 19 -24.80 7.23 -26.56
N ALA A 20 -24.34 6.00 -26.32
CA ALA A 20 -25.20 4.84 -26.17
C ALA A 20 -25.85 4.89 -24.77
N GLY A 21 -27.07 5.43 -24.72
CA GLY A 21 -27.91 5.35 -23.53
C GLY A 21 -28.34 3.89 -23.31
N TRP A 22 -27.79 3.27 -22.26
CA TRP A 22 -28.32 2.02 -21.73
C TRP A 22 -29.55 2.34 -20.87
N ALA A 23 -30.74 2.25 -21.46
CA ALA A 23 -31.97 2.16 -20.71
C ALA A 23 -32.07 0.75 -20.12
N LEU A 24 -31.59 0.57 -18.89
CA LEU A 24 -31.92 -0.58 -18.07
C LEU A 24 -33.40 -0.40 -17.64
N THR A 25 -34.28 -1.19 -18.18
CA THR A 25 -35.62 -1.41 -17.67
C THR A 25 -35.50 -1.95 -16.25
N ARG A 26 -35.74 -1.09 -15.26
CA ARG A 26 -35.95 -1.50 -13.88
C ARG A 26 -37.25 -2.27 -13.80
N ASP A 27 -37.14 -3.52 -13.40
CA ASP A 27 -38.28 -4.28 -12.89
C ASP A 27 -38.59 -3.72 -11.50
N ASP A 28 -39.74 -2.99 -11.42
CA ASP A 28 -40.23 -2.40 -10.17
C ASP A 28 -40.85 -3.50 -9.28
N GLY A 29 -40.00 -4.33 -8.69
CA GLY A 29 -40.38 -5.13 -7.51
C GLY A 29 -40.51 -4.21 -6.29
N PRO A 30 -41.40 -4.50 -5.32
CA PRO A 30 -41.58 -3.67 -4.15
C PRO A 30 -40.28 -3.63 -3.35
N VAL A 31 -39.61 -2.47 -3.35
CA VAL A 31 -38.41 -2.19 -2.57
C VAL A 31 -38.82 -2.10 -1.10
N ASP A 32 -38.27 -3.01 -0.29
CA ASP A 32 -38.40 -3.02 1.16
C ASP A 32 -37.78 -1.74 1.75
N PRO A 33 -38.54 -0.88 2.51
CA PRO A 33 -38.04 0.44 2.93
C PRO A 33 -37.10 0.41 4.15
N THR A 34 -36.30 -0.64 4.32
CA THR A 34 -35.28 -0.71 5.40
C THR A 34 -33.84 -0.47 4.94
N SER A 35 -33.65 0.05 3.73
CA SER A 35 -32.37 0.66 3.39
C SER A 35 -32.25 1.95 4.21
N THR A 36 -31.47 1.93 5.28
CA THR A 36 -31.02 3.11 6.00
C THR A 36 -30.22 3.98 5.03
N THR A 37 -30.92 4.83 4.30
CA THR A 37 -30.28 6.00 3.68
C THR A 37 -29.71 6.81 4.83
N VAL A 38 -28.39 6.85 4.92
CA VAL A 38 -27.67 7.81 5.77
C VAL A 38 -28.20 9.18 5.37
N ASP A 39 -28.81 9.88 6.34
CA ASP A 39 -29.36 11.22 6.14
C ASP A 39 -28.22 12.15 5.68
N PRO A 40 -28.28 12.77 4.48
CA PRO A 40 -27.18 13.60 3.98
C PRO A 40 -26.97 14.90 4.76
N GLY A 41 -27.63 15.07 5.90
CA GLY A 41 -27.64 16.29 6.70
C GLY A 41 -26.47 16.49 7.67
N ASP A 42 -25.54 15.52 7.83
CA ASP A 42 -24.41 15.60 8.79
C ASP A 42 -23.03 15.47 8.10
N ALA A 43 -22.91 15.85 6.85
CA ALA A 43 -21.75 15.53 6.02
C ALA A 43 -20.68 16.63 6.01
N ASP A 44 -20.03 16.85 7.13
CA ASP A 44 -18.75 17.57 7.15
C ASP A 44 -17.65 16.72 7.84
N VAL A 45 -17.57 15.43 7.49
CA VAL A 45 -16.45 14.60 7.93
C VAL A 45 -15.35 14.68 6.87
N THR A 46 -14.14 14.99 7.32
CA THR A 46 -12.92 14.87 6.50
C THR A 46 -12.22 13.58 6.86
N LEU A 47 -11.87 12.75 5.89
CA LEU A 47 -11.00 11.59 6.10
C LEU A 47 -9.55 12.03 5.99
N ALA A 48 -8.70 11.58 6.90
CA ALA A 48 -7.27 11.85 6.88
C ALA A 48 -6.50 10.54 6.97
N CYS A 49 -5.69 10.24 5.95
CA CYS A 49 -4.95 8.99 5.86
C CYS A 49 -3.48 9.22 5.49
N PRO A 50 -2.55 8.40 5.99
CA PRO A 50 -1.21 8.32 5.44
C PRO A 50 -1.24 8.02 3.95
N PHE A 51 -0.19 8.39 3.22
CA PHE A 51 -0.12 8.23 1.77
C PHE A 51 -0.32 6.77 1.32
N ALA A 52 0.17 5.80 2.09
CA ALA A 52 -0.06 4.37 1.83
C ALA A 52 -1.53 3.96 1.83
N PHE A 53 -2.38 4.69 2.55
CA PHE A 53 -3.81 4.45 2.69
C PHE A 53 -4.66 5.35 1.79
N GLU A 54 -4.05 6.16 0.92
CA GLU A 54 -4.75 7.13 0.07
C GLU A 54 -5.88 6.47 -0.72
N PHE A 55 -5.62 5.31 -1.32
CA PHE A 55 -6.64 4.57 -2.07
C PHE A 55 -7.80 4.08 -1.19
N VAL A 56 -7.52 3.61 0.02
CA VAL A 56 -8.57 3.21 0.99
C VAL A 56 -9.44 4.42 1.34
N CYS A 57 -8.80 5.55 1.66
CA CYS A 57 -9.52 6.78 1.99
C CYS A 57 -10.30 7.36 0.83
N ASP A 58 -9.81 7.28 -0.40
CA ASP A 58 -10.56 7.70 -1.58
C ASP A 58 -11.85 6.89 -1.75
N GLN A 59 -11.80 5.58 -1.57
CA GLN A 59 -12.98 4.72 -1.65
C GLN A 59 -13.99 5.00 -0.52
N LEU A 60 -13.48 5.19 0.70
CA LEU A 60 -14.33 5.56 1.84
C LEU A 60 -14.90 6.98 1.67
N ALA A 61 -14.09 7.94 1.23
CA ALA A 61 -14.54 9.30 0.96
C ALA A 61 -15.66 9.34 -0.10
N ALA A 62 -15.51 8.56 -1.17
CA ALA A 62 -16.54 8.43 -2.19
C ALA A 62 -17.83 7.82 -1.62
N ARG A 63 -17.73 6.81 -0.75
CA ARG A 63 -18.88 6.15 -0.12
C ARG A 63 -19.66 7.09 0.82
N TYR A 64 -18.92 7.85 1.64
CA TYR A 64 -19.49 8.74 2.66
C TYR A 64 -19.66 10.18 2.19
N GLN A 65 -19.35 10.48 0.93
CA GLN A 65 -19.35 11.84 0.36
C GLN A 65 -18.50 12.83 1.20
N ALA A 66 -17.43 12.31 1.79
CA ALA A 66 -16.49 13.04 2.63
C ALA A 66 -15.35 13.65 1.81
N ALA A 67 -14.71 14.70 2.33
CA ALA A 67 -13.40 15.14 1.83
C ALA A 67 -12.30 14.18 2.28
N HIS A 68 -11.20 14.15 1.51
CA HIS A 68 -10.01 13.36 1.85
C HIS A 68 -8.77 14.25 1.88
N VAL A 69 -7.91 14.05 2.88
CA VAL A 69 -6.63 14.74 3.03
C VAL A 69 -5.55 13.76 3.46
N THR A 70 -4.29 14.06 3.13
CA THR A 70 -3.16 13.24 3.58
C THR A 70 -2.85 13.54 5.04
N TYR A 71 -2.76 12.49 5.87
CA TYR A 71 -2.32 12.55 7.26
C TYR A 71 -0.84 12.22 7.38
N ARG A 72 -0.15 12.91 8.29
CA ARG A 72 1.22 12.57 8.70
C ARG A 72 1.23 12.17 10.17
N PRO A 73 1.90 11.07 10.55
CA PRO A 73 2.04 10.67 11.94
C PRO A 73 2.53 11.83 12.82
N GLY A 74 1.87 12.02 13.96
CA GLY A 74 2.19 13.11 14.88
C GLY A 74 1.66 14.50 14.51
N ALA A 75 0.94 14.66 13.39
CA ALA A 75 0.26 15.91 13.08
C ALA A 75 -0.97 16.11 13.97
N ASP A 76 -1.32 17.37 14.21
CA ASP A 76 -2.57 17.72 14.89
C ASP A 76 -3.76 17.23 14.06
N ILE A 77 -4.77 16.68 14.73
CA ILE A 77 -6.01 16.20 14.12
C ILE A 77 -7.06 17.31 14.22
N PRO A 78 -7.47 17.92 13.10
CA PRO A 78 -8.49 18.96 13.12
C PRO A 78 -9.87 18.40 13.56
N ASP A 79 -10.69 19.25 14.15
CA ASP A 79 -12.09 18.92 14.47
C ASP A 79 -12.85 18.46 13.21
N GLY A 80 -13.76 17.50 13.36
CA GLY A 80 -14.51 16.94 12.24
C GLY A 80 -13.71 16.03 11.31
N THR A 81 -12.48 15.67 11.70
CA THR A 81 -11.63 14.76 10.93
C THR A 81 -11.68 13.35 11.52
N VAL A 82 -11.80 12.34 10.63
CA VAL A 82 -11.56 10.93 10.98
C VAL A 82 -10.21 10.52 10.40
N VAL A 83 -9.26 10.24 11.28
CA VAL A 83 -7.95 9.72 10.91
C VAL A 83 -8.02 8.20 10.84
N ILE A 84 -7.52 7.63 9.74
CA ILE A 84 -7.32 6.17 9.56
C ILE A 84 -5.83 5.94 9.38
N ALA A 85 -5.21 5.21 10.31
CA ALA A 85 -3.77 5.00 10.32
C ALA A 85 -3.41 3.72 11.11
N PRO A 86 -2.16 3.23 11.03
CA PRO A 86 -1.65 2.26 11.99
C PRO A 86 -1.81 2.76 13.42
N MET A 87 -2.24 1.86 14.33
CA MET A 87 -2.53 2.21 15.73
C MET A 87 -1.34 2.86 16.45
N ALA A 88 -0.12 2.46 16.12
CA ALA A 88 1.10 2.99 16.73
C ALA A 88 1.51 4.38 16.20
N ASP A 89 0.89 4.87 15.14
CA ASP A 89 1.12 6.21 14.58
C ASP A 89 0.19 7.27 15.20
N PHE A 90 -0.78 6.86 16.01
CA PHE A 90 -1.60 7.79 16.77
C PHE A 90 -0.84 8.36 17.99
N PRO A 91 -1.07 9.62 18.34
CA PRO A 91 -0.54 10.19 19.57
C PRO A 91 -0.89 9.35 20.82
N THR A 92 0.05 9.24 21.75
CA THR A 92 -0.15 8.50 22.99
C THR A 92 -1.34 9.07 23.79
N GLY A 93 -2.25 8.18 24.18
CA GLY A 93 -3.45 8.55 24.95
C GLY A 93 -4.69 8.80 24.10
N LEU A 94 -4.59 8.80 22.76
CA LEU A 94 -5.73 8.80 21.86
C LEU A 94 -6.41 7.42 21.84
N ALA A 95 -7.74 7.41 22.03
CA ALA A 95 -8.53 6.17 22.02
C ALA A 95 -8.99 5.84 20.61
N ALA A 96 -8.06 5.51 19.71
CA ALA A 96 -8.40 5.03 18.38
C ALA A 96 -9.05 3.64 18.44
N THR A 97 -10.03 3.39 17.57
CA THR A 97 -10.75 2.12 17.47
C THR A 97 -10.09 1.25 16.39
N PRO A 98 -9.50 0.09 16.76
CA PRO A 98 -8.97 -0.83 15.76
C PRO A 98 -10.10 -1.45 14.96
N PHE A 99 -9.95 -1.57 13.63
CA PHE A 99 -10.97 -2.16 12.76
C PHE A 99 -10.39 -3.10 11.69
N ALA A 100 -9.10 -3.02 11.39
CA ALA A 100 -8.45 -3.84 10.39
C ALA A 100 -6.97 -4.09 10.74
N ARG A 101 -6.30 -4.88 9.92
CA ARG A 101 -4.86 -5.11 9.99
C ARG A 101 -4.27 -5.19 8.59
N SER A 102 -2.96 -4.90 8.47
CA SER A 102 -2.20 -5.04 7.25
C SER A 102 -0.87 -5.73 7.53
N PRO A 103 -0.55 -6.86 6.90
CA PRO A 103 0.74 -7.51 7.08
C PRO A 103 1.84 -6.73 6.37
N ILE A 104 3.08 -6.85 6.86
CA ILE A 104 4.27 -6.47 6.09
C ILE A 104 4.53 -7.55 5.04
N ALA A 105 4.79 -7.10 3.83
CA ALA A 105 4.98 -7.98 2.67
C ALA A 105 6.20 -7.55 1.83
N ILE A 106 6.65 -8.46 1.00
CA ILE A 106 7.75 -8.29 0.06
C ILE A 106 7.14 -8.19 -1.33
N ALA A 107 7.32 -7.07 -2.02
CA ALA A 107 6.89 -6.90 -3.40
C ALA A 107 8.10 -6.96 -4.34
N ILE A 108 8.01 -7.79 -5.37
CA ILE A 108 9.07 -8.03 -6.36
C ILE A 108 8.46 -7.88 -7.75
N TRP A 109 9.19 -7.35 -8.72
CA TRP A 109 8.77 -7.42 -10.10
C TRP A 109 8.54 -8.87 -10.52
N GLN A 110 7.33 -9.19 -10.98
CA GLN A 110 6.90 -10.56 -11.28
C GLN A 110 7.85 -11.28 -12.24
N GLU A 111 8.41 -10.56 -13.21
CA GLU A 111 9.37 -11.11 -14.18
C GLU A 111 10.71 -11.50 -13.54
N ARG A 112 11.05 -10.92 -12.36
CA ARG A 112 12.30 -11.14 -11.63
C ARG A 112 12.17 -12.22 -10.54
N SER A 113 10.98 -12.40 -9.99
CA SER A 113 10.75 -13.35 -8.90
C SER A 113 11.21 -14.78 -9.22
N PRO A 114 11.03 -15.36 -10.44
CA PRO A 114 11.55 -16.70 -10.75
C PRO A 114 13.08 -16.79 -10.76
N ALA A 115 13.79 -15.68 -11.02
CA ALA A 115 15.24 -15.66 -10.95
C ALA A 115 15.71 -15.68 -9.49
N LEU A 116 15.09 -14.88 -8.63
CA LEU A 116 15.39 -14.85 -7.21
C LEU A 116 15.08 -16.18 -6.52
N LEU A 117 13.92 -16.79 -6.83
CA LEU A 117 13.53 -18.12 -6.33
C LEU A 117 14.47 -19.26 -6.71
N ARG A 118 15.31 -19.11 -7.73
CA ARG A 118 16.37 -20.09 -8.04
C ARG A 118 17.53 -20.01 -7.05
N GLY A 119 17.78 -18.84 -6.49
CA GLY A 119 18.88 -18.61 -5.53
C GLY A 119 18.50 -19.01 -4.11
N CYS A 120 17.27 -18.72 -3.69
CA CYS A 120 16.81 -18.99 -2.33
C CYS A 120 15.28 -18.85 -2.23
N ASP A 121 14.71 -19.34 -1.12
CA ASP A 121 13.35 -19.00 -0.75
C ASP A 121 13.26 -17.49 -0.45
N ILE A 122 12.20 -16.82 -0.87
CA ILE A 122 12.06 -15.38 -0.72
C ILE A 122 11.78 -15.04 0.75
N THR A 123 12.86 -14.82 1.49
CA THR A 123 12.91 -14.37 2.88
C THR A 123 13.73 -13.10 2.99
N ILE A 124 13.63 -12.38 4.10
CA ILE A 124 14.48 -11.19 4.32
C ILE A 124 15.98 -11.53 4.29
N ALA A 125 16.38 -12.65 4.88
CA ALA A 125 17.77 -13.11 4.83
C ALA A 125 18.23 -13.35 3.38
N CYS A 126 17.38 -14.00 2.56
CA CYS A 126 17.66 -14.16 1.14
C CYS A 126 17.82 -12.80 0.43
N LEU A 127 16.95 -11.81 0.71
CA LEU A 127 17.06 -10.49 0.11
C LEU A 127 18.39 -9.80 0.46
N ILE A 128 18.84 -9.92 1.71
CA ILE A 128 20.13 -9.39 2.16
C ILE A 128 21.28 -10.08 1.42
N ASP A 129 21.25 -11.41 1.33
CA ASP A 129 22.31 -12.20 0.69
C ASP A 129 22.38 -11.96 -0.83
N GLN A 130 21.25 -11.64 -1.46
CA GLN A 130 21.18 -11.40 -2.89
C GLN A 130 21.33 -9.92 -3.27
N ALA A 131 21.29 -8.99 -2.32
CA ALA A 131 21.49 -7.57 -2.59
C ALA A 131 22.87 -7.35 -3.25
N GLY A 132 22.90 -6.62 -4.36
CA GLY A 132 24.12 -6.37 -5.14
C GLY A 132 24.55 -7.51 -6.06
N VAL A 133 24.00 -8.72 -5.94
CA VAL A 133 24.29 -9.84 -6.84
C VAL A 133 23.75 -9.55 -8.24
N ALA A 134 24.54 -9.82 -9.28
CA ALA A 134 24.09 -9.62 -10.65
C ALA A 134 22.91 -10.56 -10.99
N TRP A 135 21.85 -10.04 -11.60
CA TRP A 135 20.74 -10.86 -12.04
C TRP A 135 21.12 -11.98 -12.99
N SER A 136 22.20 -11.78 -13.78
CA SER A 136 22.76 -12.83 -14.65
C SER A 136 23.24 -14.05 -13.87
N ASP A 137 23.75 -13.88 -12.66
CA ASP A 137 24.22 -14.97 -11.81
C ASP A 137 23.05 -15.78 -11.22
N LEU A 138 21.89 -15.13 -11.11
CA LEU A 138 20.63 -15.77 -10.75
C LEU A 138 19.86 -16.31 -11.97
N GLY A 139 20.48 -16.27 -13.17
CA GLY A 139 19.90 -16.74 -14.43
C GLY A 139 18.88 -15.78 -15.03
N GLY A 140 18.87 -14.52 -14.64
CA GLY A 140 18.15 -13.43 -15.26
C GLY A 140 18.92 -12.79 -16.42
N PRO A 141 18.31 -11.85 -17.17
CA PRO A 141 19.00 -11.08 -18.20
C PRO A 141 20.08 -10.16 -17.60
N VAL A 142 21.23 -10.03 -18.30
CA VAL A 142 22.32 -9.10 -17.92
C VAL A 142 21.83 -7.65 -17.86
N SER A 143 20.82 -7.30 -18.67
CA SER A 143 20.23 -5.94 -18.72
C SER A 143 19.51 -5.53 -17.44
N TRP A 144 19.22 -6.46 -16.54
CA TRP A 144 18.60 -6.12 -15.25
C TRP A 144 19.60 -5.56 -14.22
N GLY A 145 20.92 -5.70 -14.49
CA GLY A 145 21.97 -5.21 -13.59
C GLY A 145 22.12 -6.09 -12.36
N ALA A 146 22.20 -5.49 -11.19
CA ALA A 146 22.29 -6.17 -9.89
C ALA A 146 20.94 -6.05 -9.14
N VAL A 147 20.71 -6.98 -8.22
CA VAL A 147 19.54 -6.95 -7.31
C VAL A 147 19.62 -5.69 -6.46
N THR A 148 18.56 -4.89 -6.48
CA THR A 148 18.47 -3.65 -5.73
C THR A 148 17.25 -3.65 -4.82
N LEU A 149 17.43 -3.16 -3.58
CA LEU A 149 16.38 -3.08 -2.58
C LEU A 149 15.83 -1.67 -2.47
N GLY A 150 14.56 -1.57 -2.09
CA GLY A 150 13.92 -0.32 -1.70
C GLY A 150 13.35 -0.43 -0.28
N LEU A 151 13.61 0.59 0.54
CA LEU A 151 13.13 0.71 1.91
C LEU A 151 12.67 2.14 2.17
N ALA A 152 11.68 2.28 3.04
CA ALA A 152 11.26 3.59 3.54
C ALA A 152 11.99 3.93 4.86
N ASP A 153 11.97 5.22 5.23
CA ASP A 153 12.65 5.71 6.43
C ASP A 153 11.90 5.27 7.70
N PRO A 154 12.49 4.43 8.54
CA PRO A 154 11.84 3.91 9.75
C PRO A 154 11.55 4.98 10.81
N ALA A 155 12.01 6.22 10.64
CA ALA A 155 11.69 7.32 11.53
C ALA A 155 10.29 7.91 11.25
N GLU A 156 9.75 7.72 10.05
CA GLU A 156 8.52 8.39 9.60
C GLU A 156 7.23 7.66 10.03
N GLY A 157 7.26 6.32 10.16
CA GLY A 157 6.07 5.56 10.57
C GLY A 157 6.36 4.16 11.09
N ILE A 158 5.35 3.56 11.73
CA ILE A 158 5.47 2.20 12.27
C ILE A 158 5.63 1.16 11.18
N THR A 159 5.02 1.35 10.02
CA THR A 159 5.14 0.46 8.87
C THR A 159 6.58 0.28 8.44
N ASP A 160 7.27 1.40 8.30
CA ASP A 160 8.65 1.44 7.83
C ASP A 160 9.59 0.89 8.88
N LEU A 161 9.28 1.14 10.16
CA LEU A 161 10.01 0.58 11.30
C LEU A 161 9.88 -0.95 11.37
N GLU A 162 8.68 -1.51 11.16
CA GLU A 162 8.46 -2.96 11.13
C GLU A 162 9.18 -3.62 9.95
N ALA A 163 9.13 -3.00 8.78
CA ALA A 163 9.88 -3.47 7.62
C ALA A 163 11.40 -3.47 7.90
N TRP A 164 11.92 -2.40 8.49
CA TRP A 164 13.32 -2.27 8.85
C TRP A 164 13.75 -3.27 9.93
N ARG A 165 12.91 -3.50 10.96
CA ARG A 165 13.17 -4.51 12.00
C ARG A 165 13.50 -5.88 11.41
N LEU A 166 12.75 -6.32 10.41
CA LEU A 166 13.00 -7.60 9.75
C LEU A 166 14.42 -7.68 9.15
N PHE A 167 14.92 -6.58 8.59
CA PHE A 167 16.30 -6.54 8.08
C PHE A 167 17.33 -6.60 9.21
N VAL A 168 17.09 -5.90 10.32
CA VAL A 168 17.98 -5.91 11.49
C VAL A 168 18.03 -7.29 12.12
N GLU A 169 16.88 -7.94 12.32
CA GLU A 169 16.78 -9.31 12.85
C GLU A 169 17.46 -10.35 11.93
N ALA A 170 17.38 -10.14 10.61
CA ALA A 170 18.05 -10.99 9.62
C ALA A 170 19.56 -10.71 9.48
N GLY A 171 20.11 -9.73 10.23
CA GLY A 171 21.55 -9.46 10.29
C GLY A 171 22.06 -8.54 9.19
N VAL A 172 21.27 -7.55 8.75
CA VAL A 172 21.69 -6.53 7.79
C VAL A 172 23.00 -5.87 8.25
N ASN A 173 23.90 -5.58 7.33
CA ASN A 173 25.20 -4.96 7.60
C ASN A 173 25.43 -3.72 6.71
N ALA A 174 26.51 -2.97 6.98
CA ALA A 174 26.84 -1.75 6.25
C ALA A 174 27.00 -1.96 4.73
N GLY A 175 27.47 -3.14 4.29
CA GLY A 175 27.60 -3.46 2.87
C GLY A 175 26.25 -3.53 2.15
N THR A 176 25.20 -4.00 2.83
CA THR A 176 23.82 -4.03 2.28
C THR A 176 23.26 -2.62 2.05
N GLY A 177 23.74 -1.61 2.80
CA GLY A 177 23.30 -0.23 2.68
C GLY A 177 23.53 0.38 1.29
N ASP A 178 24.62 -0.03 0.62
CA ASP A 178 24.97 0.42 -0.73
C ASP A 178 23.98 -0.13 -1.79
N ASP A 179 23.34 -1.25 -1.50
CA ASP A 179 22.39 -1.93 -2.39
C ASP A 179 20.93 -1.52 -2.13
N VAL A 180 20.66 -0.76 -1.05
CA VAL A 180 19.39 -0.06 -0.82
C VAL A 180 19.39 1.21 -1.64
N ARG A 181 18.95 1.10 -2.90
CA ARG A 181 19.01 2.20 -3.87
C ARG A 181 17.76 3.06 -3.91
N LEU A 182 16.61 2.53 -3.51
CA LEU A 182 15.39 3.29 -3.39
C LEU A 182 15.16 3.55 -1.90
N LYS A 183 15.30 4.83 -1.51
CA LYS A 183 15.00 5.32 -0.18
C LYS A 183 13.84 6.31 -0.30
N ALA A 184 12.74 6.02 0.35
CA ALA A 184 11.56 6.86 0.32
C ALA A 184 11.25 7.39 1.74
N PRO A 185 10.54 8.52 1.87
CA PRO A 185 10.17 9.03 3.17
C PRO A 185 9.13 8.16 3.88
N ASP A 186 8.27 7.45 3.13
CA ASP A 186 7.23 6.57 3.66
C ASP A 186 6.93 5.41 2.70
N ASP A 187 6.22 4.40 3.18
CA ASP A 187 5.88 3.18 2.46
C ASP A 187 5.00 3.42 1.21
N GLY A 188 4.08 4.37 1.27
CA GLY A 188 3.26 4.72 0.12
C GLY A 188 4.09 5.37 -1.00
N ARG A 189 5.04 6.25 -0.66
CA ARG A 189 6.00 6.83 -1.60
C ARG A 189 6.96 5.79 -2.14
N LEU A 190 7.41 4.87 -1.29
CA LEU A 190 8.24 3.74 -1.70
C LEU A 190 7.57 2.94 -2.82
N MET A 191 6.30 2.58 -2.64
CA MET A 191 5.54 1.85 -3.64
C MET A 191 5.26 2.66 -4.91
N ALA A 192 4.91 3.94 -4.77
CA ALA A 192 4.73 4.83 -5.92
C ALA A 192 6.02 4.96 -6.74
N ASP A 193 7.15 5.16 -6.08
CA ASP A 193 8.46 5.27 -6.73
C ASP A 193 8.90 3.97 -7.39
N LEU A 194 8.63 2.79 -6.77
CA LEU A 194 8.89 1.49 -7.39
C LEU A 194 8.15 1.38 -8.74
N VAL A 195 6.88 1.75 -8.77
CA VAL A 195 6.05 1.63 -9.99
C VAL A 195 6.44 2.67 -11.04
N LEU A 196 6.74 3.90 -10.64
CA LEU A 196 7.12 4.99 -11.54
C LEU A 196 8.55 4.85 -12.08
N PHE A 197 9.45 4.32 -11.26
CA PHE A 197 10.88 4.21 -11.56
C PHE A 197 11.40 2.79 -11.36
N PRO A 198 10.96 1.81 -12.18
CA PRO A 198 11.26 0.39 -11.99
C PRO A 198 12.74 0.02 -12.08
N SER A 199 13.60 0.96 -12.44
CA SER A 199 15.06 0.79 -12.45
C SER A 199 15.74 1.13 -11.12
N ARG A 200 15.00 1.70 -10.14
CA ARG A 200 15.56 2.11 -8.85
C ARG A 200 15.58 1.00 -7.82
N ALA A 201 14.58 0.13 -7.84
CA ALA A 201 14.53 -1.05 -6.99
C ALA A 201 13.89 -2.23 -7.71
N ASP A 202 14.29 -3.41 -7.33
CA ASP A 202 13.76 -4.68 -7.81
C ASP A 202 12.78 -5.28 -6.83
N VAL A 203 13.06 -5.04 -5.55
CA VAL A 203 12.35 -5.60 -4.40
C VAL A 203 12.14 -4.49 -3.38
N VAL A 204 10.95 -4.44 -2.79
CA VAL A 204 10.64 -3.58 -1.65
C VAL A 204 9.98 -4.39 -0.53
N VAL A 205 10.18 -3.95 0.71
CA VAL A 205 9.48 -4.50 1.88
C VAL A 205 8.65 -3.37 2.48
N THR A 206 7.33 -3.60 2.57
CA THR A 206 6.37 -2.56 2.92
C THR A 206 5.03 -3.17 3.38
N SER A 207 4.03 -2.36 3.71
CA SER A 207 2.70 -2.86 4.06
C SER A 207 1.94 -3.43 2.86
N GLU A 208 1.11 -4.44 3.11
CA GLU A 208 0.23 -5.00 2.08
C GLU A 208 -0.73 -3.94 1.52
N VAL A 209 -1.23 -3.02 2.35
CA VAL A 209 -2.13 -1.95 1.90
C VAL A 209 -1.45 -1.00 0.92
N ALA A 210 -0.17 -0.68 1.11
CA ALA A 210 0.60 0.14 0.17
C ALA A 210 0.78 -0.58 -1.17
N ILE A 211 1.06 -1.89 -1.15
CA ILE A 211 1.12 -2.73 -2.35
C ILE A 211 -0.24 -2.77 -3.05
N ALA A 212 -1.31 -3.03 -2.30
CA ALA A 212 -2.68 -3.10 -2.79
C ALA A 212 -3.11 -1.80 -3.47
N SER A 213 -2.78 -0.65 -2.89
CA SER A 213 -3.03 0.67 -3.47
C SER A 213 -2.43 0.78 -4.88
N GLN A 214 -1.21 0.32 -5.09
CA GLN A 214 -0.58 0.33 -6.41
C GLN A 214 -1.14 -0.74 -7.36
N LEU A 215 -1.52 -1.91 -6.84
CA LEU A 215 -2.18 -2.94 -7.63
C LEU A 215 -3.53 -2.47 -8.18
N GLN A 216 -4.28 -1.67 -7.44
CA GLN A 216 -5.57 -1.09 -7.86
C GLN A 216 -5.42 0.11 -8.80
N ASN A 217 -4.50 1.03 -8.50
CA ASN A 217 -4.34 2.27 -9.26
C ASN A 217 -3.61 2.10 -10.59
N ALA A 218 -2.79 1.07 -10.74
CA ALA A 218 -1.93 0.85 -11.90
C ALA A 218 -2.36 -0.36 -12.72
N ILE A 219 -3.62 -0.43 -13.15
CA ILE A 219 -4.24 -1.56 -13.88
C ILE A 219 -3.36 -2.16 -14.99
N GLN A 220 -2.47 -1.38 -15.61
CA GLN A 220 -1.57 -1.88 -16.65
C GLN A 220 -0.19 -2.33 -16.14
N ARG A 221 0.19 -1.97 -14.90
CA ARG A 221 1.51 -2.28 -14.31
C ARG A 221 1.41 -3.20 -13.10
N ALA A 222 0.27 -3.23 -12.45
CA ALA A 222 0.00 -3.96 -11.23
C ALA A 222 0.12 -5.49 -11.39
N GLY A 223 -0.30 -6.06 -12.51
CA GLY A 223 -0.09 -7.48 -12.80
C GLY A 223 1.37 -7.92 -12.95
N ARG A 224 2.32 -7.02 -12.61
CA ARG A 224 3.77 -7.26 -12.69
C ARG A 224 4.45 -7.37 -11.33
N LEU A 225 3.73 -7.30 -10.24
CA LEU A 225 4.27 -7.54 -8.90
C LEU A 225 3.89 -8.94 -8.41
N ALA A 226 4.88 -9.67 -7.90
CA ALA A 226 4.68 -10.86 -7.09
C ALA A 226 4.84 -10.46 -5.62
N VAL A 227 3.92 -10.92 -4.78
CA VAL A 227 3.87 -10.58 -3.36
C VAL A 227 4.17 -11.82 -2.52
N PHE A 228 5.08 -11.67 -1.58
CA PHE A 228 5.49 -12.69 -0.64
C PHE A 228 5.39 -12.13 0.78
N TYR A 229 5.30 -13.02 1.75
CA TYR A 229 5.25 -12.64 3.16
C TYR A 229 6.43 -13.24 3.90
N PRO A 230 7.11 -12.45 4.76
CA PRO A 230 8.11 -13.02 5.66
C PRO A 230 7.43 -14.00 6.63
N ASP A 231 8.15 -15.00 7.11
CA ASP A 231 7.67 -15.92 8.13
C ASP A 231 8.67 -15.94 9.30
N PRO A 232 8.26 -15.45 10.49
CA PRO A 232 6.94 -14.89 10.83
C PRO A 232 6.67 -13.52 10.19
N THR A 233 5.39 -13.17 10.06
CA THR A 233 4.91 -11.94 9.41
C THR A 233 4.51 -10.89 10.46
N PRO A 234 5.06 -9.66 10.46
CA PRO A 234 4.53 -8.54 11.24
C PRO A 234 3.18 -8.09 10.70
N PHE A 235 2.25 -7.78 11.60
CA PHE A 235 0.96 -7.20 11.27
C PHE A 235 0.81 -5.82 11.91
N LEU A 236 0.46 -4.85 11.10
CA LEU A 236 0.04 -3.54 11.58
C LEU A 236 -1.43 -3.61 11.98
N SER A 237 -1.76 -3.22 13.20
CA SER A 237 -3.15 -2.96 13.59
C SER A 237 -3.55 -1.60 13.06
N ILE A 238 -4.65 -1.53 12.31
CA ILE A 238 -5.15 -0.30 11.70
C ILE A 238 -6.34 0.18 12.50
N GLY A 239 -6.32 1.46 12.89
CA GLY A 239 -7.35 2.09 13.68
C GLY A 239 -7.95 3.31 13.01
N ALA A 240 -9.07 3.75 13.57
CA ALA A 240 -9.71 5.00 13.24
C ALA A 240 -9.95 5.83 14.50
N PHE A 241 -9.74 7.12 14.40
CA PHE A 241 -10.02 8.10 15.44
C PHE A 241 -10.72 9.31 14.85
N GLY A 242 -11.72 9.83 15.56
CA GLY A 242 -12.40 11.08 15.22
C GLY A 242 -13.39 11.46 16.30
N GLU A 243 -13.64 12.74 16.44
CA GLU A 243 -14.56 13.29 17.45
C GLU A 243 -15.89 13.71 16.82
N GLY A 244 -16.95 13.61 17.60
CA GLY A 244 -18.29 13.96 17.18
C GLY A 244 -19.12 12.78 16.66
N ARG A 245 -20.41 13.05 16.48
CA ARG A 245 -21.40 12.00 16.16
C ARG A 245 -21.17 11.38 14.77
N ALA A 246 -20.90 12.24 13.78
CA ALA A 246 -20.70 11.77 12.39
C ALA A 246 -19.44 10.88 12.29
N ALA A 247 -18.33 11.28 12.93
CA ALA A 247 -17.12 10.47 13.03
C ALA A 247 -17.38 9.15 13.75
N GLY A 248 -18.09 9.17 14.89
CA GLY A 248 -18.46 7.96 15.62
C GLY A 248 -19.30 6.98 14.80
N ASN A 249 -20.22 7.46 14.01
CA ASN A 249 -21.01 6.63 13.10
C ASN A 249 -20.14 5.98 12.03
N LEU A 250 -19.28 6.76 11.37
CA LEU A 250 -18.35 6.23 10.37
C LEU A 250 -17.43 5.16 10.97
N ILE A 251 -16.85 5.42 12.14
CA ILE A 251 -15.96 4.47 12.83
C ILE A 251 -16.72 3.18 13.19
N ALA A 252 -17.97 3.28 13.64
CA ALA A 252 -18.80 2.11 13.92
C ALA A 252 -19.07 1.30 12.64
N ASP A 253 -19.30 1.96 11.52
CA ASP A 253 -19.52 1.30 10.23
C ASP A 253 -18.30 0.52 9.76
N LEU A 254 -17.07 0.99 10.03
CA LEU A 254 -15.82 0.30 9.66
C LEU A 254 -15.74 -1.13 10.22
N THR A 255 -16.48 -1.43 11.28
CA THR A 255 -16.53 -2.77 11.90
C THR A 255 -17.67 -3.64 11.39
N THR A 256 -18.55 -3.13 10.52
CA THR A 256 -19.65 -3.90 9.94
C THR A 256 -19.15 -4.93 8.93
N GLN A 257 -19.87 -6.04 8.79
CA GLN A 257 -19.50 -7.10 7.85
C GLN A 257 -19.42 -6.60 6.40
N GLU A 258 -20.36 -5.72 6.00
CA GLU A 258 -20.39 -5.14 4.65
C GLU A 258 -19.10 -4.35 4.38
N LEU A 259 -18.70 -3.50 5.33
CA LEU A 259 -17.53 -2.66 5.14
C LEU A 259 -16.23 -3.45 5.28
N GLN A 260 -16.21 -4.48 6.13
CA GLN A 260 -15.06 -5.40 6.22
C GLN A 260 -14.80 -6.15 4.90
N ALA A 261 -15.84 -6.52 4.15
CA ALA A 261 -15.69 -7.12 2.82
C ALA A 261 -15.10 -6.10 1.81
N LEU A 262 -15.61 -4.84 1.83
CA LEU A 262 -15.02 -3.77 1.02
C LEU A 262 -13.54 -3.54 1.37
N LEU A 263 -13.19 -3.45 2.64
CA LEU A 263 -11.82 -3.24 3.10
C LEU A 263 -10.89 -4.38 2.65
N GLY A 264 -11.37 -5.62 2.59
CA GLY A 264 -10.64 -6.75 2.02
C GLY A 264 -10.25 -6.52 0.56
N SER A 265 -11.17 -6.01 -0.25
CA SER A 265 -10.90 -5.64 -1.65
C SER A 265 -9.95 -4.44 -1.80
N LEU A 266 -9.66 -3.71 -0.72
CA LEU A 266 -8.71 -2.60 -0.67
C LEU A 266 -7.36 -2.98 -0.06
N GLY A 267 -7.13 -4.26 0.25
CA GLY A 267 -5.87 -4.75 0.82
C GLY A 267 -5.78 -4.65 2.34
N LEU A 268 -6.90 -4.47 3.02
CA LEU A 268 -6.99 -4.52 4.47
C LEU A 268 -7.63 -5.84 4.92
N ARG A 269 -7.08 -6.46 5.95
CA ARG A 269 -7.57 -7.72 6.50
C ARG A 269 -8.40 -7.47 7.74
N PRO A 270 -9.44 -8.28 8.03
CA PRO A 270 -10.20 -8.16 9.25
C PRO A 270 -9.30 -8.42 10.48
N LEU A 271 -9.68 -7.87 11.65
CA LEU A 271 -8.96 -8.12 12.89
C LEU A 271 -8.96 -9.61 13.28
N THR A 272 -10.04 -10.32 12.98
CA THR A 272 -10.22 -11.74 13.27
C THR A 272 -10.77 -12.46 12.04
N GLY A 273 -10.34 -13.71 11.87
CA GLY A 273 -10.77 -14.54 10.74
C GLY A 273 -9.95 -14.29 9.47
N GLU A 274 -10.40 -14.90 8.39
CA GLU A 274 -9.78 -14.78 7.07
C GLU A 274 -10.37 -13.59 6.30
N ALA A 275 -9.54 -12.90 5.54
CA ALA A 275 -10.00 -11.86 4.66
C ALA A 275 -10.79 -12.46 3.49
N GLN A 276 -11.93 -11.86 3.20
CA GLN A 276 -12.75 -12.17 2.04
C GLN A 276 -12.43 -11.17 0.92
N ASP A 277 -12.55 -11.61 -0.31
CA ASP A 277 -12.43 -10.77 -1.50
C ASP A 277 -11.10 -9.97 -1.58
N LEU A 278 -9.98 -10.60 -1.17
CA LEU A 278 -8.65 -9.99 -1.35
C LEU A 278 -8.37 -9.73 -2.83
N ILE A 279 -7.56 -8.71 -3.08
CA ILE A 279 -7.06 -8.39 -4.41
C ILE A 279 -6.29 -9.58 -4.99
N ASP A 280 -6.49 -9.85 -6.26
CA ASP A 280 -5.72 -10.86 -6.98
C ASP A 280 -4.21 -10.61 -6.86
N GLY A 281 -3.46 -11.64 -6.51
CA GLY A 281 -2.01 -11.58 -6.30
C GLY A 281 -1.57 -11.42 -4.84
N LEU A 282 -2.51 -11.14 -3.91
CA LEU A 282 -2.23 -11.20 -2.48
C LEU A 282 -2.43 -12.63 -1.96
N GLY A 283 -1.45 -13.13 -1.22
CA GLY A 283 -1.45 -14.48 -0.65
C GLY A 283 -1.90 -14.54 0.80
N SER A 284 -1.59 -15.64 1.44
CA SER A 284 -1.79 -15.82 2.89
C SER A 284 -0.47 -15.59 3.61
N PRO A 285 -0.41 -14.63 4.57
CA PRO A 285 0.76 -14.45 5.42
C PRO A 285 0.99 -15.66 6.32
N GLY A 286 2.23 -15.77 6.82
CA GLY A 286 2.63 -16.81 7.77
C GLY A 286 2.14 -16.55 9.20
N ALA A 287 2.85 -17.13 10.18
CA ALA A 287 2.58 -16.88 11.59
C ALA A 287 2.76 -15.40 11.95
N GLU A 288 1.89 -14.88 12.80
CA GLU A 288 1.94 -13.48 13.23
C GLU A 288 3.16 -13.20 14.13
N LEU A 289 3.93 -12.16 13.82
CA LEU A 289 5.01 -11.64 14.64
C LEU A 289 4.48 -10.48 15.50
N ALA A 290 4.84 -10.45 16.77
CA ALA A 290 4.50 -9.33 17.65
C ALA A 290 5.10 -8.01 17.12
N SER A 291 4.33 -6.91 17.25
CA SER A 291 4.78 -5.58 16.80
C SER A 291 5.93 -5.05 17.66
N VAL A 292 6.73 -4.14 17.06
CA VAL A 292 7.82 -3.41 17.72
C VAL A 292 7.30 -2.66 18.95
N ASP A 293 8.02 -2.71 20.04
CA ASP A 293 7.74 -1.87 21.21
C ASP A 293 8.45 -0.48 21.13
N VAL A 294 8.03 0.43 21.98
CA VAL A 294 8.56 1.81 21.99
C VAL A 294 10.05 1.85 22.34
N ALA A 295 10.53 0.92 23.19
CA ALA A 295 11.93 0.89 23.61
C ALA A 295 12.85 0.42 22.48
N GLU A 296 12.35 -0.44 21.62
CA GLU A 296 13.06 -0.97 20.45
C GLU A 296 13.17 0.05 19.31
N LYS A 297 12.19 0.94 19.18
CA LYS A 297 12.10 1.96 18.12
C LYS A 297 13.38 2.79 18.00
N GLU A 298 13.88 3.34 19.09
CA GLU A 298 15.06 4.20 19.08
C GLU A 298 16.31 3.45 18.57
N THR A 299 16.46 2.21 18.99
CA THR A 299 17.58 1.35 18.58
C THR A 299 17.53 1.06 17.07
N LEU A 300 16.34 0.77 16.55
CA LEU A 300 16.13 0.49 15.12
C LEU A 300 16.39 1.72 14.25
N VAL A 301 15.91 2.89 14.67
CA VAL A 301 16.17 4.16 13.96
C VAL A 301 17.67 4.52 14.00
N GLN A 302 18.36 4.28 15.11
CA GLN A 302 19.82 4.48 15.17
C GLN A 302 20.57 3.54 14.21
N ALA A 303 20.17 2.26 14.13
CA ALA A 303 20.77 1.31 13.19
C ALA A 303 20.55 1.76 11.71
N TRP A 304 19.38 2.28 11.39
CA TRP A 304 19.10 2.86 10.09
C TRP A 304 20.04 4.03 9.76
N ASN A 305 20.17 4.99 10.68
CA ASN A 305 21.02 6.16 10.48
C ASN A 305 22.50 5.80 10.29
N GLN A 306 22.96 4.72 10.92
CA GLN A 306 24.31 4.20 10.71
C GLN A 306 24.49 3.55 9.33
N LEU A 307 23.43 2.91 8.80
CA LEU A 307 23.48 2.25 7.50
C LEU A 307 23.40 3.24 6.34
N VAL A 308 22.57 4.29 6.47
CA VAL A 308 22.25 5.22 5.37
C VAL A 308 22.98 6.55 5.46
N GLY A 309 23.53 6.90 6.61
CA GLY A 309 24.18 8.17 6.90
C GLY A 309 25.72 8.14 6.78
N GLY A 310 26.28 6.98 6.36
CA GLY A 310 27.72 6.77 6.14
C GLY A 310 28.24 7.34 4.83
#